data_c3a92252fb609b45732fa720d806274f
#
_entry.id   c3a92252fb609b45732fa720d806274f
#
_cell.length_a   1.000
_cell.length_b   1.000
_cell.length_c   1.000
_cell.angle_alpha   90.00
_cell.angle_beta   90.00
_cell.angle_gamma   90.00
#
_symmetry.space_group_name_H-M   'P 1'
#
loop_
_entity.id
_entity.type
_entity.pdbx_description
1 polymer ?
#
loop_
_entity_poly.entity_id
_entity_poly.type
_entity_poly.pdbx_seq_one_letter_code
_entity_poly.pdbx_strand_id
1 'polypeptide(L)'
;MKVIVVIPSDVLHFPPVISLVNIFNNLGVQTTLITTKTGFDDSNLEFVKLKEIDIEYESVSNPIKKLLMIPSLSEKIWKIIDEYYDNETVIWSVSNLSLKYLGKKIKNYPYVLHFLELSEELRYHEKLPFMKLDAHTLAEKAKAVVVPEYNRAHITQAWWDLSSTPLIFSNKPYTNHEMDFCSNISDSRAAKILEEIGDRKIILYQGIISSERPLDKIIKAVGSLGNQYAFVVMSGGKDIYADLGVENYYFIPFVKPPYHLEITSRAYIGVLSYFPTRSTGYSVLNSLYCAPNKTYEFGLFGIPMIGNNIPGLKYLFDTQECGVCLESFCEKDICDAIRKIDDNYDKYSSGSKRFYLSTDSKEEVKAIISVIKNNWDTDIVL
;
A
#
# COMPACT_ATOMS: atom_id res chain seq x y z
N MET A 1 22.20 14.87 2.74
CA MET A 1 21.77 13.50 2.41
C MET A 1 20.89 13.55 1.17
N LYS A 2 21.17 12.71 0.20
CA LYS A 2 20.39 12.47 -1.02
C LYS A 2 19.81 11.07 -0.98
N VAL A 3 18.73 10.82 -1.70
CA VAL A 3 18.07 9.51 -1.70
C VAL A 3 17.88 9.00 -3.13
N ILE A 4 18.20 7.75 -3.39
CA ILE A 4 17.83 7.06 -4.62
C ILE A 4 16.77 6.02 -4.26
N VAL A 5 15.51 6.31 -4.58
CA VAL A 5 14.40 5.38 -4.36
C VAL A 5 14.30 4.43 -5.54
N VAL A 6 14.36 3.12 -5.29
CA VAL A 6 14.30 2.09 -6.31
C VAL A 6 13.02 1.28 -6.16
N ILE A 7 12.15 1.36 -7.15
CA ILE A 7 10.94 0.54 -7.31
C ILE A 7 10.79 0.12 -8.77
N PRO A 8 11.33 -1.03 -9.19
CA PRO A 8 11.33 -1.47 -10.59
C PRO A 8 9.97 -2.04 -11.03
N SER A 9 8.94 -1.25 -10.85
CA SER A 9 7.55 -1.43 -11.26
C SER A 9 6.92 -0.06 -11.43
N ASP A 10 5.72 0.06 -12.02
CA ASP A 10 5.03 1.34 -12.09
C ASP A 10 4.70 1.86 -10.68
N VAL A 11 5.27 3.00 -10.32
CA VAL A 11 5.12 3.60 -8.98
C VAL A 11 3.66 3.92 -8.65
N LEU A 12 2.78 4.10 -9.64
CA LEU A 12 1.36 4.34 -9.44
C LEU A 12 0.64 3.16 -8.75
N HIS A 13 1.21 1.97 -8.81
CA HIS A 13 0.70 0.81 -8.06
C HIS A 13 1.16 0.76 -6.60
N PHE A 14 2.00 1.73 -6.18
CA PHE A 14 2.59 1.78 -4.83
C PHE A 14 2.32 3.13 -4.14
N PRO A 15 1.07 3.43 -3.73
CA PRO A 15 0.72 4.69 -3.07
C PRO A 15 1.63 5.08 -1.90
N PRO A 16 2.13 4.15 -1.05
CA PRO A 16 3.08 4.51 0.00
C PRO A 16 4.40 5.09 -0.53
N VAL A 17 4.86 4.64 -1.70
CA VAL A 17 6.08 5.18 -2.33
C VAL A 17 5.82 6.59 -2.85
N ILE A 18 4.65 6.82 -3.44
CA ILE A 18 4.23 8.17 -3.86
C ILE A 18 4.21 9.11 -2.65
N SER A 19 3.64 8.66 -1.52
CA SER A 19 3.61 9.41 -0.28
C SER A 19 5.03 9.73 0.21
N LEU A 20 5.92 8.75 0.23
CA LEU A 20 7.33 8.92 0.64
C LEU A 20 8.05 9.97 -0.22
N VAL A 21 7.93 9.87 -1.54
CA VAL A 21 8.59 10.78 -2.50
C VAL A 21 8.08 12.22 -2.34
N ASN A 22 6.76 12.40 -2.16
CA ASN A 22 6.17 13.71 -1.89
C ASN A 22 6.65 14.29 -0.55
N ILE A 23 6.77 13.46 0.49
CA ILE A 23 7.29 13.90 1.79
C ILE A 23 8.77 14.28 1.67
N PHE A 24 9.60 13.53 0.94
CA PHE A 24 10.98 13.90 0.67
C PHE A 24 11.06 15.24 -0.04
N ASN A 25 10.24 15.47 -1.07
CA ASN A 25 10.15 16.76 -1.75
C ASN A 25 9.84 17.90 -0.77
N ASN A 26 8.84 17.72 0.11
CA ASN A 26 8.46 18.75 1.10
C ASN A 26 9.51 18.97 2.19
N LEU A 27 10.42 18.04 2.40
CA LEU A 27 11.54 18.16 3.31
C LEU A 27 12.82 18.70 2.62
N GLY A 28 12.76 19.01 1.32
CA GLY A 28 13.90 19.45 0.53
C GLY A 28 14.98 18.38 0.33
N VAL A 29 14.60 17.08 0.41
CA VAL A 29 15.52 15.97 0.21
C VAL A 29 15.66 15.68 -1.28
N GLN A 30 16.86 15.88 -1.82
CA GLN A 30 17.15 15.53 -3.21
C GLN A 30 16.93 14.04 -3.44
N THR A 31 15.98 13.70 -4.30
CA THR A 31 15.52 12.34 -4.53
C THR A 31 15.62 11.97 -6.01
N THR A 32 16.23 10.83 -6.32
CA THR A 32 16.13 10.20 -7.64
C THR A 32 15.19 9.00 -7.53
N LEU A 33 14.04 9.06 -8.20
CA LEU A 33 13.08 7.94 -8.24
C LEU A 33 13.33 7.09 -9.48
N ILE A 34 13.75 5.85 -9.27
CA ILE A 34 13.93 4.84 -10.32
C ILE A 34 12.71 3.92 -10.36
N THR A 35 11.96 3.96 -11.44
CA THR A 35 10.72 3.20 -11.65
C THR A 35 10.64 2.67 -13.08
N THR A 36 9.68 1.83 -13.42
CA THR A 36 9.36 1.51 -14.81
C THR A 36 8.60 2.68 -15.43
N LYS A 37 8.37 2.63 -16.76
CA LYS A 37 7.55 3.62 -17.46
C LYS A 37 6.21 3.81 -16.72
N THR A 38 5.90 5.05 -16.38
CA THR A 38 4.78 5.40 -15.52
C THR A 38 4.03 6.63 -16.04
N GLY A 39 2.82 6.84 -15.56
CA GLY A 39 2.10 8.11 -15.75
C GLY A 39 2.18 8.98 -14.49
N PHE A 40 3.18 8.77 -13.63
CA PHE A 40 3.42 9.62 -12.47
C PHE A 40 3.88 10.99 -12.92
N ASP A 41 3.22 12.04 -12.42
CA ASP A 41 3.54 13.44 -12.73
C ASP A 41 4.47 13.99 -11.64
N ASP A 42 5.72 14.25 -12.02
CA ASP A 42 6.74 14.85 -11.15
C ASP A 42 6.94 16.37 -11.40
N SER A 43 6.12 16.98 -12.25
CA SER A 43 6.25 18.38 -12.66
C SER A 43 6.21 19.41 -11.53
N ASN A 44 5.53 19.07 -10.42
CA ASN A 44 5.41 19.90 -9.22
C ASN A 44 6.38 19.51 -8.10
N LEU A 45 7.34 18.61 -8.38
CA LEU A 45 8.29 18.09 -7.40
C LEU A 45 9.70 18.65 -7.65
N GLU A 46 10.04 19.75 -6.99
CA GLU A 46 11.29 20.48 -7.18
C GLU A 46 12.54 19.64 -6.85
N PHE A 47 12.46 18.80 -5.81
CA PHE A 47 13.58 18.00 -5.30
C PHE A 47 13.57 16.55 -5.77
N VAL A 48 12.67 16.19 -6.71
CA VAL A 48 12.54 14.83 -7.22
C VAL A 48 12.91 14.76 -8.69
N LYS A 49 13.73 13.79 -9.05
CA LYS A 49 14.10 13.48 -10.43
C LYS A 49 13.62 12.09 -10.78
N LEU A 50 12.69 12.01 -11.72
CA LEU A 50 12.17 10.74 -12.23
C LEU A 50 13.15 10.11 -13.24
N LYS A 51 13.43 8.81 -13.07
CA LYS A 51 14.19 7.97 -13.98
C LYS A 51 13.41 6.73 -14.34
N GLU A 52 12.90 6.71 -15.56
CA GLU A 52 12.16 5.57 -16.07
C GLU A 52 13.08 4.54 -16.70
N ILE A 53 12.82 3.28 -16.36
CA ILE A 53 13.48 2.14 -16.99
C ILE A 53 12.48 1.51 -17.95
N ASP A 54 12.84 1.43 -19.20
CA ASP A 54 12.06 0.69 -20.19
C ASP A 54 12.20 -0.82 -19.93
N ILE A 55 11.15 -1.38 -19.32
CA ILE A 55 11.06 -2.80 -18.98
C ILE A 55 9.80 -3.37 -19.62
N GLU A 56 9.96 -4.14 -20.67
CA GLU A 56 8.88 -4.99 -21.21
C GLU A 56 8.65 -6.29 -20.39
N TYR A 57 9.10 -6.30 -19.13
CA TYR A 57 9.09 -7.49 -18.28
C TYR A 57 7.68 -8.00 -17.96
N GLU A 58 6.72 -7.11 -17.80
CA GLU A 58 5.34 -7.48 -17.48
C GLU A 58 4.62 -8.16 -18.65
N SER A 59 4.98 -7.83 -19.90
CA SER A 59 4.43 -8.43 -21.11
C SER A 59 4.95 -9.85 -21.39
N VAL A 60 6.04 -10.25 -20.72
CA VAL A 60 6.66 -11.58 -20.93
C VAL A 60 5.96 -12.62 -20.07
N SER A 61 5.21 -13.54 -20.69
CA SER A 61 4.54 -14.65 -19.99
C SER A 61 5.49 -15.81 -19.61
N ASN A 62 6.58 -16.00 -20.32
CA ASN A 62 7.52 -17.10 -20.11
C ASN A 62 8.45 -16.85 -18.91
N PRO A 63 8.39 -17.69 -17.84
CA PRO A 63 9.18 -17.49 -16.63
C PRO A 63 10.70 -17.62 -16.84
N ILE A 64 11.14 -18.46 -17.78
CA ILE A 64 12.57 -18.61 -18.09
C ILE A 64 13.08 -17.34 -18.78
N LYS A 65 12.33 -16.79 -19.73
CA LYS A 65 12.67 -15.52 -20.39
C LYS A 65 12.73 -14.38 -19.37
N LYS A 66 11.78 -14.33 -18.43
CA LYS A 66 11.82 -13.38 -17.31
C LYS A 66 13.09 -13.50 -16.48
N LEU A 67 13.51 -14.72 -16.15
CA LEU A 67 14.73 -14.96 -15.39
C LEU A 67 15.98 -14.45 -16.13
N LEU A 68 16.07 -14.71 -17.45
CA LEU A 68 17.18 -14.27 -18.30
C LEU A 68 17.26 -12.74 -18.47
N MET A 69 16.15 -12.02 -18.25
CA MET A 69 16.14 -10.55 -18.31
C MET A 69 16.69 -9.88 -17.05
N ILE A 70 16.73 -10.58 -15.91
CA ILE A 70 17.15 -9.98 -14.63
C ILE A 70 18.54 -9.32 -14.69
N PRO A 71 19.60 -9.96 -15.26
CA PRO A 71 20.92 -9.34 -15.31
C PRO A 71 20.92 -8.01 -16.09
N SER A 72 20.28 -7.97 -17.26
CA SER A 72 20.21 -6.77 -18.09
C SER A 72 19.45 -5.62 -17.39
N LEU A 73 18.36 -5.95 -16.67
CA LEU A 73 17.61 -4.97 -15.92
C LEU A 73 18.39 -4.48 -14.69
N SER A 74 19.07 -5.38 -14.01
CA SER A 74 19.99 -5.05 -12.92
C SER A 74 21.06 -4.06 -13.39
N GLU A 75 21.69 -4.32 -14.53
CA GLU A 75 22.70 -3.44 -15.12
C GLU A 75 22.15 -2.05 -15.42
N LYS A 76 20.96 -1.96 -16.02
CA LYS A 76 20.30 -0.66 -16.29
C LYS A 76 20.05 0.12 -15.00
N ILE A 77 19.54 -0.53 -13.95
CA ILE A 77 19.28 0.10 -12.63
C ILE A 77 20.61 0.58 -12.03
N TRP A 78 21.63 -0.27 -11.99
CA TRP A 78 22.93 0.10 -11.43
C TRP A 78 23.60 1.23 -12.20
N LYS A 79 23.46 1.27 -13.52
CA LYS A 79 23.99 2.40 -14.33
C LYS A 79 23.36 3.73 -13.91
N ILE A 80 22.05 3.76 -13.64
CA ILE A 80 21.39 4.97 -13.13
C ILE A 80 21.86 5.26 -11.71
N ILE A 81 21.95 4.25 -10.83
CA ILE A 81 22.46 4.44 -9.48
C ILE A 81 23.86 5.04 -9.52
N ASP A 82 24.78 4.45 -10.28
CA ASP A 82 26.18 4.90 -10.38
C ASP A 82 26.29 6.34 -10.97
N GLU A 83 25.32 6.78 -11.81
CA GLU A 83 25.24 8.17 -12.34
C GLU A 83 24.85 9.20 -11.27
N TYR A 84 23.96 8.81 -10.31
CA TYR A 84 23.38 9.74 -9.32
C TYR A 84 23.92 9.55 -7.90
N TYR A 85 24.73 8.52 -7.67
CA TYR A 85 25.30 8.20 -6.37
C TYR A 85 26.51 9.08 -6.06
N ASP A 86 26.57 9.60 -4.83
CA ASP A 86 27.73 10.22 -4.22
C ASP A 86 27.83 9.87 -2.71
N ASN A 87 28.83 10.42 -2.01
CA ASN A 87 29.09 10.12 -0.61
C ASN A 87 27.96 10.56 0.37
N GLU A 88 26.99 11.35 -0.11
CA GLU A 88 25.84 11.79 0.68
C GLU A 88 24.57 11.01 0.36
N THR A 89 24.66 10.00 -0.50
CA THR A 89 23.52 9.30 -1.07
C THR A 89 23.23 7.98 -0.36
N VAL A 90 21.95 7.75 -0.01
CA VAL A 90 21.43 6.45 0.45
C VAL A 90 20.53 5.83 -0.60
N ILE A 91 20.65 4.51 -0.82
CA ILE A 91 19.78 3.75 -1.70
C ILE A 91 18.57 3.25 -0.90
N TRP A 92 17.38 3.70 -1.26
CA TRP A 92 16.12 3.29 -0.63
C TRP A 92 15.47 2.19 -1.46
N SER A 93 15.69 0.94 -1.05
CA SER A 93 15.14 -0.25 -1.71
C SER A 93 13.72 -0.51 -1.27
N VAL A 94 12.76 -0.44 -2.19
CA VAL A 94 11.34 -0.69 -1.89
C VAL A 94 10.96 -2.11 -2.30
N SER A 95 10.41 -2.87 -1.37
CA SER A 95 9.92 -4.25 -1.51
C SER A 95 11.00 -5.29 -1.89
N ASN A 96 10.63 -6.57 -1.85
CA ASN A 96 11.48 -7.67 -2.33
C ASN A 96 11.81 -7.53 -3.83
N LEU A 97 10.96 -6.83 -4.58
CA LEU A 97 11.14 -6.64 -6.01
C LEU A 97 12.42 -5.87 -6.32
N SER A 98 12.72 -4.81 -5.57
CA SER A 98 13.95 -4.04 -5.74
C SER A 98 15.19 -4.86 -5.44
N LEU A 99 15.17 -5.66 -4.37
CA LEU A 99 16.29 -6.51 -3.98
C LEU A 99 16.64 -7.56 -5.05
N LYS A 100 15.66 -8.02 -5.81
CA LYS A 100 15.88 -8.94 -6.95
C LYS A 100 16.84 -8.36 -7.97
N TYR A 101 16.79 -7.06 -8.22
CA TYR A 101 17.64 -6.38 -9.21
C TYR A 101 18.89 -5.75 -8.59
N LEU A 102 18.80 -5.25 -7.37
CA LEU A 102 19.94 -4.69 -6.65
C LEU A 102 20.92 -5.77 -6.23
N GLY A 103 20.43 -6.95 -5.89
CA GLY A 103 21.24 -8.11 -5.57
C GLY A 103 22.18 -7.88 -4.39
N LYS A 104 23.28 -8.66 -4.34
CA LYS A 104 24.29 -8.52 -3.28
C LYS A 104 25.10 -7.22 -3.38
N LYS A 105 25.12 -6.58 -4.56
CA LYS A 105 25.90 -5.35 -4.81
C LYS A 105 25.44 -4.21 -3.89
N ILE A 106 24.15 -4.19 -3.46
CA ILE A 106 23.61 -3.17 -2.55
C ILE A 106 24.42 -3.07 -1.24
N LYS A 107 25.00 -4.17 -0.75
CA LYS A 107 25.80 -4.21 0.50
C LYS A 107 27.05 -3.32 0.45
N ASN A 108 27.46 -2.85 -0.73
CA ASN A 108 28.62 -1.97 -0.90
C ASN A 108 28.25 -0.48 -0.82
N TYR A 109 27.00 -0.17 -0.55
CA TYR A 109 26.46 1.19 -0.49
C TYR A 109 25.69 1.38 0.82
N PRO A 110 25.52 2.61 1.33
CA PRO A 110 24.51 2.91 2.34
C PRO A 110 23.10 2.64 1.77
N TYR A 111 22.27 1.86 2.46
CA TYR A 111 20.94 1.52 2.00
C TYR A 111 19.90 1.41 3.09
N VAL A 112 18.63 1.59 2.71
CA VAL A 112 17.43 1.36 3.50
C VAL A 112 16.65 0.21 2.87
N LEU A 113 16.09 -0.67 3.69
CA LEU A 113 15.16 -1.70 3.27
C LEU A 113 13.74 -1.29 3.68
N HIS A 114 12.87 -1.06 2.70
CA HIS A 114 11.48 -0.69 2.93
C HIS A 114 10.55 -1.77 2.41
N PHE A 115 9.91 -2.52 3.31
CA PHE A 115 9.02 -3.62 2.98
C PHE A 115 7.55 -3.21 3.16
N LEU A 116 6.78 -3.36 2.10
CA LEU A 116 5.35 -3.08 2.10
C LEU A 116 4.54 -4.31 2.53
N GLU A 117 5.10 -5.51 2.35
CA GLU A 117 4.47 -6.79 2.68
C GLU A 117 5.34 -7.60 3.62
N LEU A 118 4.72 -8.42 4.48
CA LEU A 118 5.43 -9.35 5.37
C LEU A 118 6.07 -10.48 4.57
N SER A 119 7.40 -10.56 4.63
CA SER A 119 8.20 -11.58 3.96
C SER A 119 9.10 -12.27 4.98
N GLU A 120 8.82 -13.52 5.28
CA GLU A 120 9.66 -14.34 6.15
C GLU A 120 11.04 -14.60 5.53
N GLU A 121 11.04 -14.86 4.22
CA GLU A 121 12.25 -15.11 3.45
C GLU A 121 12.40 -14.09 2.32
N LEU A 122 13.61 -13.57 2.14
CA LEU A 122 13.96 -12.78 0.98
C LEU A 122 14.49 -13.69 -0.13
N ARG A 123 13.92 -13.57 -1.32
CA ARG A 123 14.28 -14.42 -2.46
C ARG A 123 14.58 -13.58 -3.70
N TYR A 124 15.65 -13.93 -4.42
CA TYR A 124 15.91 -13.37 -5.75
C TYR A 124 14.84 -13.78 -6.77
N HIS A 125 14.24 -14.96 -6.58
CA HIS A 125 13.20 -15.47 -7.46
C HIS A 125 12.23 -16.35 -6.65
N GLU A 126 10.92 -16.02 -6.74
CA GLU A 126 9.87 -16.70 -5.97
C GLU A 126 9.81 -18.21 -6.19
N LYS A 127 10.11 -18.67 -7.45
CA LYS A 127 10.04 -20.07 -7.84
C LYS A 127 11.35 -20.86 -7.64
N LEU A 128 12.44 -20.21 -7.21
CA LEU A 128 13.75 -20.84 -7.01
C LEU A 128 14.15 -20.78 -5.54
N PRO A 129 13.76 -21.76 -4.73
CA PRO A 129 13.91 -21.72 -3.27
C PRO A 129 15.37 -21.70 -2.81
N PHE A 130 16.33 -22.13 -3.67
CA PHE A 130 17.77 -22.08 -3.38
C PHE A 130 18.41 -20.70 -3.61
N MET A 131 17.68 -19.75 -4.24
CA MET A 131 18.15 -18.38 -4.45
C MET A 131 17.66 -17.46 -3.33
N LYS A 132 17.92 -17.85 -2.08
CA LYS A 132 17.60 -17.03 -0.91
C LYS A 132 18.65 -15.94 -0.68
N LEU A 133 18.20 -14.79 -0.21
CA LEU A 133 19.03 -13.76 0.40
C LEU A 133 19.08 -14.00 1.90
N ASP A 134 20.22 -13.77 2.48
CA ASP A 134 20.38 -13.73 3.93
C ASP A 134 19.73 -12.44 4.46
N ALA A 135 18.50 -12.56 4.96
CA ALA A 135 17.69 -11.45 5.42
C ALA A 135 18.30 -10.79 6.66
N HIS A 136 18.80 -11.59 7.61
CA HIS A 136 19.49 -11.10 8.80
C HIS A 136 20.67 -10.19 8.43
N THR A 137 21.65 -10.73 7.68
CA THR A 137 22.84 -9.95 7.29
C THR A 137 22.48 -8.72 6.44
N LEU A 138 21.45 -8.81 5.59
CA LEU A 138 21.01 -7.64 4.81
C LEU A 138 20.39 -6.56 5.70
N ALA A 139 19.57 -6.95 6.66
CA ALA A 139 18.88 -6.03 7.53
C ALA A 139 19.82 -5.37 8.56
N GLU A 140 20.72 -6.14 9.17
CA GLU A 140 21.70 -5.62 10.14
C GLU A 140 22.71 -4.63 9.50
N LYS A 141 23.01 -4.76 8.20
CA LYS A 141 23.86 -3.82 7.47
C LYS A 141 23.11 -2.63 6.88
N ALA A 142 21.79 -2.65 6.89
CA ALA A 142 20.98 -1.53 6.42
C ALA A 142 21.06 -0.34 7.39
N LYS A 143 21.05 0.88 6.85
CA LYS A 143 20.96 2.10 7.68
C LYS A 143 19.60 2.19 8.40
N ALA A 144 18.56 1.59 7.83
CA ALA A 144 17.26 1.38 8.44
C ALA A 144 16.52 0.23 7.76
N VAL A 145 15.67 -0.47 8.52
CA VAL A 145 14.61 -1.35 8.01
C VAL A 145 13.28 -0.68 8.29
N VAL A 146 12.42 -0.56 7.29
CA VAL A 146 11.15 0.18 7.35
C VAL A 146 10.00 -0.74 6.96
N VAL A 147 8.93 -0.72 7.73
CA VAL A 147 7.70 -1.50 7.51
C VAL A 147 6.46 -0.63 7.80
N PRO A 148 5.26 -1.00 7.31
CA PRO A 148 4.10 -0.10 7.37
C PRO A 148 3.34 -0.11 8.70
N GLU A 149 3.64 -1.03 9.66
CA GLU A 149 2.79 -1.21 10.84
C GLU A 149 3.56 -1.87 11.99
N TYR A 150 3.16 -1.57 13.22
CA TYR A 150 3.79 -1.97 14.47
C TYR A 150 3.98 -3.48 14.62
N ASN A 151 2.93 -4.29 14.44
CA ASN A 151 3.06 -5.75 14.57
C ASN A 151 3.97 -6.32 13.48
N ARG A 152 3.93 -5.77 12.27
CA ARG A 152 4.83 -6.15 11.18
C ARG A 152 6.28 -5.87 11.52
N ALA A 153 6.57 -4.78 12.26
CA ALA A 153 7.93 -4.49 12.74
C ALA A 153 8.44 -5.60 13.66
N HIS A 154 7.65 -5.99 14.66
CA HIS A 154 8.03 -7.05 15.60
C HIS A 154 8.09 -8.44 14.97
N ILE A 155 7.18 -8.76 14.06
CA ILE A 155 7.19 -10.02 13.32
C ILE A 155 8.46 -10.08 12.44
N THR A 156 8.81 -9.01 11.74
CA THR A 156 10.03 -8.93 10.93
C THR A 156 11.27 -9.05 11.79
N GLN A 157 11.30 -8.35 12.95
CA GLN A 157 12.38 -8.46 13.91
C GLN A 157 12.60 -9.90 14.35
N ALA A 158 11.52 -10.60 14.72
CA ALA A 158 11.58 -11.98 15.18
C ALA A 158 12.00 -12.97 14.07
N TRP A 159 11.48 -12.81 12.85
CA TRP A 159 11.80 -13.69 11.74
C TRP A 159 13.25 -13.57 11.26
N TRP A 160 13.79 -12.36 11.31
CA TRP A 160 15.12 -12.08 10.80
C TRP A 160 16.17 -11.95 11.91
N ASP A 161 15.79 -12.20 13.18
CA ASP A 161 16.66 -12.10 14.35
C ASP A 161 17.41 -10.76 14.41
N LEU A 162 16.66 -9.66 14.33
CA LEU A 162 17.25 -8.33 14.27
C LEU A 162 17.55 -7.77 15.67
N SER A 163 18.68 -7.12 15.79
CA SER A 163 19.13 -6.43 17.01
C SER A 163 18.22 -5.25 17.39
N SER A 164 17.56 -4.64 16.41
CA SER A 164 16.63 -3.53 16.60
C SER A 164 15.30 -3.74 15.87
N THR A 165 14.23 -3.16 16.42
CA THR A 165 12.91 -3.20 15.77
C THR A 165 12.89 -2.31 14.53
N PRO A 166 12.39 -2.80 13.37
CA PRO A 166 12.19 -1.98 12.19
C PRO A 166 11.37 -0.71 12.46
N LEU A 167 11.69 0.35 11.76
CA LEU A 167 10.98 1.63 11.84
C LEU A 167 9.66 1.57 11.09
N ILE A 168 8.71 2.41 11.50
CA ILE A 168 7.38 2.44 10.90
C ILE A 168 7.30 3.61 9.91
N PHE A 169 6.80 3.32 8.71
CA PHE A 169 6.29 4.29 7.77
C PHE A 169 4.90 3.85 7.31
N SER A 170 3.89 4.49 7.85
CA SER A 170 2.49 4.13 7.67
C SER A 170 2.01 4.29 6.23
N ASN A 171 1.14 3.39 5.77
CA ASN A 171 0.57 3.39 4.42
C ASN A 171 -0.48 4.51 4.22
N LYS A 172 -0.24 5.67 4.80
CA LYS A 172 -1.11 6.85 4.72
C LYS A 172 -0.91 7.57 3.39
N PRO A 173 -1.97 7.86 2.61
CA PRO A 173 -1.83 8.61 1.37
C PRO A 173 -1.31 10.02 1.67
N TYR A 174 -0.40 10.48 0.80
CA TYR A 174 0.00 11.87 0.82
C TYR A 174 -1.16 12.73 0.32
N THR A 175 -1.52 13.72 1.10
CA THR A 175 -2.49 14.75 0.72
C THR A 175 -1.90 16.13 1.05
N ASN A 176 -1.99 17.08 0.14
CA ASN A 176 -1.74 18.48 0.44
C ASN A 176 -3.09 19.20 0.67
N HIS A 177 -3.04 20.38 1.28
CA HIS A 177 -4.24 21.16 1.60
C HIS A 177 -4.98 21.70 0.36
N GLU A 178 -4.38 21.64 -0.83
CA GLU A 178 -4.94 22.12 -2.08
C GLU A 178 -5.77 21.05 -2.81
N MET A 179 -5.68 19.78 -2.39
CA MET A 179 -6.43 18.68 -3.01
C MET A 179 -7.87 18.66 -2.53
N ASP A 180 -8.80 19.02 -3.41
CA ASP A 180 -10.23 18.87 -3.19
C ASP A 180 -10.76 17.61 -3.88
N PHE A 181 -11.02 16.60 -3.07
CA PHE A 181 -11.57 15.32 -3.55
C PHE A 181 -13.10 15.26 -3.47
N CYS A 182 -13.75 16.32 -2.95
CA CYS A 182 -15.18 16.28 -2.71
C CYS A 182 -16.02 17.02 -3.76
N SER A 183 -15.41 17.93 -4.55
CA SER A 183 -16.16 18.79 -5.46
C SER A 183 -16.46 18.12 -6.80
N ASN A 184 -15.51 17.39 -7.40
CA ASN A 184 -15.64 16.85 -8.75
C ASN A 184 -15.23 15.37 -8.81
N ILE A 185 -15.72 14.67 -9.84
CA ILE A 185 -15.26 13.32 -10.21
C ILE A 185 -14.57 13.43 -11.58
N SER A 186 -13.26 13.30 -11.59
CA SER A 186 -12.44 13.47 -12.79
C SER A 186 -12.57 12.31 -13.79
N ASP A 187 -12.79 11.08 -13.32
CA ASP A 187 -13.04 9.93 -14.19
C ASP A 187 -14.50 9.93 -14.67
N SER A 188 -14.72 10.16 -15.97
CA SER A 188 -16.05 10.26 -16.57
C SER A 188 -16.87 8.96 -16.48
N ARG A 189 -16.22 7.80 -16.39
CA ARG A 189 -16.90 6.49 -16.22
C ARG A 189 -17.42 6.38 -14.78
N ALA A 190 -16.58 6.74 -13.81
CA ALA A 190 -16.97 6.76 -12.40
C ALA A 190 -18.09 7.77 -12.16
N ALA A 191 -18.00 8.97 -12.75
CA ALA A 191 -19.02 10.00 -12.64
C ALA A 191 -20.41 9.50 -13.08
N LYS A 192 -20.50 8.83 -14.23
CA LYS A 192 -21.77 8.25 -14.72
C LYS A 192 -22.35 7.20 -13.78
N ILE A 193 -21.50 6.32 -13.23
CA ILE A 193 -21.94 5.28 -12.29
C ILE A 193 -22.44 5.93 -10.99
N LEU A 194 -21.73 6.94 -10.48
CA LEU A 194 -22.15 7.66 -9.29
C LEU A 194 -23.45 8.44 -9.49
N GLU A 195 -23.67 9.01 -10.67
CA GLU A 195 -24.93 9.64 -11.06
C GLU A 195 -26.10 8.62 -11.06
N GLU A 196 -25.89 7.41 -11.60
CA GLU A 196 -26.87 6.31 -11.56
C GLU A 196 -27.17 5.85 -10.13
N ILE A 197 -26.14 5.81 -9.26
CA ILE A 197 -26.32 5.48 -7.85
C ILE A 197 -27.17 6.54 -7.15
N GLY A 198 -27.01 7.84 -7.47
CA GLY A 198 -27.76 8.93 -6.87
C GLY A 198 -27.51 9.07 -5.36
N ASP A 199 -28.56 9.29 -4.57
CA ASP A 199 -28.48 9.56 -3.14
C ASP A 199 -28.33 8.31 -2.25
N ARG A 200 -28.09 7.14 -2.82
CA ARG A 200 -27.95 5.90 -2.06
C ARG A 200 -26.66 5.89 -1.24
N LYS A 201 -26.70 5.28 -0.07
CA LYS A 201 -25.54 5.07 0.79
C LYS A 201 -24.56 4.09 0.14
N ILE A 202 -23.39 4.55 -0.25
CA ILE A 202 -22.39 3.75 -0.94
C ILE A 202 -21.58 2.92 0.06
N ILE A 203 -21.63 1.61 -0.06
CA ILE A 203 -20.71 0.68 0.61
C ILE A 203 -19.62 0.33 -0.39
N LEU A 204 -18.39 0.82 -0.13
CA LEU A 204 -17.30 0.80 -1.09
C LEU A 204 -16.22 -0.23 -0.73
N TYR A 205 -15.93 -1.11 -1.69
CA TYR A 205 -14.68 -1.85 -1.74
C TYR A 205 -13.78 -1.25 -2.82
N GLN A 206 -12.53 -0.93 -2.47
CA GLN A 206 -11.53 -0.47 -3.44
C GLN A 206 -10.26 -1.30 -3.37
N GLY A 207 -9.67 -1.64 -4.52
CA GLY A 207 -8.41 -2.37 -4.63
C GLY A 207 -8.52 -3.68 -5.41
N ILE A 208 -7.50 -4.52 -5.30
CA ILE A 208 -7.39 -5.76 -6.08
C ILE A 208 -8.43 -6.78 -5.62
N ILE A 209 -9.14 -7.40 -6.57
CA ILE A 209 -9.98 -8.57 -6.34
C ILE A 209 -9.07 -9.81 -6.33
N SER A 210 -9.16 -10.62 -5.28
CA SER A 210 -8.39 -11.86 -5.16
C SER A 210 -9.11 -12.87 -4.26
N SER A 211 -8.65 -14.13 -4.27
CA SER A 211 -9.16 -15.17 -3.37
C SER A 211 -9.00 -14.83 -1.89
N GLU A 212 -8.06 -13.96 -1.54
CA GLU A 212 -7.81 -13.42 -0.20
C GLU A 212 -8.85 -12.36 0.21
N ARG A 213 -9.61 -11.85 -0.74
CA ARG A 213 -10.54 -10.71 -0.58
C ARG A 213 -11.90 -10.99 -1.23
N PRO A 214 -12.61 -12.05 -0.77
CA PRO A 214 -13.91 -12.40 -1.32
C PRO A 214 -14.96 -11.33 -0.99
N LEU A 215 -15.83 -11.01 -1.94
CA LEU A 215 -16.87 -9.97 -1.81
C LEU A 215 -18.29 -10.49 -2.02
N ASP A 216 -18.45 -11.72 -2.49
CA ASP A 216 -19.76 -12.30 -2.87
C ASP A 216 -20.80 -12.21 -1.77
N LYS A 217 -20.42 -12.52 -0.53
CA LYS A 217 -21.34 -12.44 0.64
C LYS A 217 -21.70 -11.00 1.00
N ILE A 218 -20.76 -10.06 0.84
CA ILE A 218 -21.04 -8.65 1.12
C ILE A 218 -21.98 -8.08 0.08
N ILE A 219 -21.75 -8.39 -1.21
CA ILE A 219 -22.62 -7.97 -2.31
C ILE A 219 -24.06 -8.45 -2.08
N LYS A 220 -24.23 -9.74 -1.74
CA LYS A 220 -25.55 -10.32 -1.44
C LYS A 220 -26.21 -9.70 -0.20
N ALA A 221 -25.43 -9.50 0.87
CA ALA A 221 -25.92 -8.84 2.08
C ALA A 221 -26.44 -7.42 1.81
N VAL A 222 -25.67 -6.61 1.09
CA VAL A 222 -26.09 -5.25 0.71
C VAL A 222 -27.33 -5.29 -0.21
N GLY A 223 -27.38 -6.25 -1.15
CA GLY A 223 -28.56 -6.47 -1.99
C GLY A 223 -29.82 -6.73 -1.16
N SER A 224 -29.72 -7.48 -0.08
CA SER A 224 -30.86 -7.80 0.81
C SER A 224 -31.32 -6.63 1.69
N LEU A 225 -30.50 -5.59 1.88
CA LEU A 225 -30.85 -4.41 2.66
C LEU A 225 -31.75 -3.41 1.92
N GLY A 226 -32.00 -3.63 0.62
CA GLY A 226 -32.87 -2.80 -0.20
C GLY A 226 -32.19 -1.61 -0.87
N ASN A 227 -32.99 -0.80 -1.56
CA ASN A 227 -32.50 0.22 -2.50
C ASN A 227 -31.86 1.47 -1.84
N GLN A 228 -31.84 1.56 -0.53
CA GLN A 228 -31.18 2.68 0.17
C GLN A 228 -29.65 2.57 0.16
N TYR A 229 -29.11 1.40 -0.20
CA TYR A 229 -27.69 1.15 -0.30
C TYR A 229 -27.29 0.78 -1.73
N ALA A 230 -26.06 1.10 -2.09
CA ALA A 230 -25.38 0.62 -3.28
C ALA A 230 -24.05 0.00 -2.89
N PHE A 231 -23.74 -1.19 -3.38
CA PHE A 231 -22.41 -1.79 -3.22
C PHE A 231 -21.56 -1.46 -4.45
N VAL A 232 -20.45 -0.77 -4.20
CA VAL A 232 -19.53 -0.37 -5.26
C VAL A 232 -18.20 -1.09 -5.10
N VAL A 233 -17.75 -1.73 -6.18
CA VAL A 233 -16.40 -2.30 -6.30
C VAL A 233 -15.59 -1.42 -7.24
N MET A 234 -14.54 -0.75 -6.74
CA MET A 234 -13.56 -0.04 -7.56
C MET A 234 -12.29 -0.88 -7.65
N SER A 235 -12.04 -1.47 -8.83
CA SER A 235 -10.94 -2.42 -9.00
C SER A 235 -10.35 -2.41 -10.40
N GLY A 236 -9.09 -2.86 -10.51
CA GLY A 236 -8.50 -3.24 -11.79
C GLY A 236 -8.95 -4.62 -12.24
N GLY A 237 -8.87 -4.87 -13.56
CA GLY A 237 -9.24 -6.17 -14.14
C GLY A 237 -10.72 -6.29 -14.50
N LYS A 238 -11.20 -7.53 -14.58
CA LYS A 238 -12.59 -7.83 -14.96
C LYS A 238 -13.48 -7.83 -13.73
N ASP A 239 -14.71 -7.38 -13.92
CA ASP A 239 -15.77 -7.62 -12.95
C ASP A 239 -16.14 -9.11 -12.95
N ILE A 240 -15.84 -9.79 -11.85
CA ILE A 240 -16.14 -11.21 -11.65
C ILE A 240 -17.45 -11.44 -10.85
N TYR A 241 -18.11 -10.38 -10.44
CA TYR A 241 -19.31 -10.42 -9.61
C TYR A 241 -20.58 -9.98 -10.35
N ALA A 242 -20.48 -9.55 -11.60
CA ALA A 242 -21.62 -9.12 -12.42
C ALA A 242 -22.73 -10.18 -12.50
N ASP A 243 -22.35 -11.47 -12.55
CA ASP A 243 -23.32 -12.60 -12.68
C ASP A 243 -24.05 -12.94 -11.36
N LEU A 244 -23.76 -12.23 -10.24
CA LEU A 244 -24.51 -12.45 -9.00
C LEU A 244 -25.96 -11.96 -9.06
N GLY A 245 -26.33 -11.14 -10.05
CA GLY A 245 -27.68 -10.66 -10.26
C GLY A 245 -28.21 -9.76 -9.14
N VAL A 246 -27.36 -8.99 -8.47
CA VAL A 246 -27.72 -8.05 -7.43
C VAL A 246 -27.91 -6.66 -8.04
N GLU A 247 -29.12 -6.11 -7.99
CA GLU A 247 -29.51 -4.88 -8.70
C GLU A 247 -28.78 -3.62 -8.23
N ASN A 248 -28.41 -3.54 -6.95
CA ASN A 248 -27.71 -2.40 -6.37
C ASN A 248 -26.19 -2.61 -6.29
N TYR A 249 -25.63 -3.48 -7.14
CA TYR A 249 -24.21 -3.71 -7.33
C TYR A 249 -23.67 -2.89 -8.51
N TYR A 250 -22.52 -2.23 -8.30
CA TYR A 250 -21.86 -1.39 -9.32
C TYR A 250 -20.37 -1.68 -9.35
N PHE A 251 -19.80 -1.65 -10.56
CA PHE A 251 -18.36 -1.82 -10.76
C PHE A 251 -17.75 -0.58 -11.42
N ILE A 252 -16.80 0.03 -10.74
CA ILE A 252 -15.98 1.13 -11.25
C ILE A 252 -14.60 0.57 -11.63
N PRO A 253 -14.17 0.65 -12.91
CA PRO A 253 -12.83 0.27 -13.30
C PRO A 253 -11.76 1.10 -12.58
N PHE A 254 -10.52 0.59 -12.55
CA PHE A 254 -9.39 1.24 -11.91
C PHE A 254 -9.31 2.74 -12.25
N VAL A 255 -9.26 3.55 -11.21
CA VAL A 255 -9.03 4.99 -11.28
C VAL A 255 -7.65 5.28 -10.69
N LYS A 256 -6.82 6.04 -11.42
CA LYS A 256 -5.45 6.37 -11.01
C LYS A 256 -5.42 7.17 -9.70
N PRO A 257 -4.47 6.90 -8.81
CA PRO A 257 -4.15 7.83 -7.73
C PRO A 257 -3.71 9.21 -8.28
N PRO A 258 -4.10 10.32 -7.63
CA PRO A 258 -4.93 10.41 -6.43
C PRO A 258 -6.44 10.44 -6.71
N TYR A 259 -6.89 10.43 -7.98
CA TYR A 259 -8.29 10.62 -8.41
C TYR A 259 -9.26 9.55 -7.87
N HIS A 260 -8.76 8.36 -7.51
CA HIS A 260 -9.56 7.35 -6.83
C HIS A 260 -10.14 7.83 -5.50
N LEU A 261 -9.50 8.82 -4.85
CA LEU A 261 -9.97 9.43 -3.61
C LEU A 261 -11.24 10.27 -3.81
N GLU A 262 -11.51 10.76 -5.03
CA GLU A 262 -12.76 11.44 -5.38
C GLU A 262 -13.95 10.47 -5.25
N ILE A 263 -13.77 9.21 -5.65
CA ILE A 263 -14.78 8.15 -5.48
C ILE A 263 -14.86 7.73 -4.02
N THR A 264 -13.70 7.56 -3.36
CA THR A 264 -13.63 7.21 -1.95
C THR A 264 -14.40 8.21 -1.09
N SER A 265 -14.31 9.51 -1.38
CA SER A 265 -15.02 10.58 -0.64
C SER A 265 -16.55 10.45 -0.66
N ARG A 266 -17.11 9.67 -1.61
CA ARG A 266 -18.56 9.42 -1.74
C ARG A 266 -19.02 8.20 -0.95
N ALA A 267 -18.10 7.45 -0.37
CA ALA A 267 -18.45 6.25 0.36
C ALA A 267 -19.11 6.59 1.72
N TYR A 268 -20.09 5.81 2.07
CA TYR A 268 -20.74 5.82 3.37
C TYR A 268 -20.09 4.84 4.34
N ILE A 269 -19.75 3.62 3.85
CA ILE A 269 -19.00 2.61 4.61
C ILE A 269 -17.89 2.04 3.71
N GLY A 270 -16.69 1.89 4.27
CA GLY A 270 -15.56 1.24 3.63
C GLY A 270 -15.48 -0.26 3.97
N VAL A 271 -15.11 -1.09 2.99
CA VAL A 271 -15.00 -2.55 3.17
C VAL A 271 -13.55 -3.00 3.19
N LEU A 272 -13.19 -3.76 4.22
CA LEU A 272 -11.88 -4.37 4.43
C LEU A 272 -12.04 -5.89 4.56
N SER A 273 -11.87 -6.61 3.46
CA SER A 273 -11.96 -8.08 3.40
C SER A 273 -10.55 -8.66 3.26
N TYR A 274 -10.06 -9.37 4.28
CA TYR A 274 -8.73 -9.98 4.29
C TYR A 274 -8.81 -11.38 4.91
N PHE A 275 -8.64 -12.40 4.08
CA PHE A 275 -8.64 -13.79 4.53
C PHE A 275 -7.27 -14.42 4.34
N PRO A 276 -6.69 -15.00 5.39
CA PRO A 276 -5.40 -15.67 5.28
C PRO A 276 -5.51 -16.84 4.30
N THR A 277 -4.69 -16.80 3.25
CA THR A 277 -4.60 -17.86 2.25
C THR A 277 -3.16 -18.06 1.83
N ARG A 278 -2.79 -19.29 1.50
CA ARG A 278 -1.46 -19.63 0.98
C ARG A 278 -1.32 -19.40 -0.53
N SER A 279 -2.37 -18.97 -1.21
CA SER A 279 -2.39 -18.81 -2.67
C SER A 279 -1.65 -17.57 -3.17
N THR A 280 -1.35 -16.61 -2.29
CA THR A 280 -0.76 -15.31 -2.67
C THR A 280 0.76 -15.29 -2.76
N GLY A 281 1.44 -16.36 -2.33
CA GLY A 281 2.92 -16.40 -2.27
C GLY A 281 3.53 -15.66 -1.07
N TYR A 282 2.72 -14.94 -0.29
CA TYR A 282 3.12 -14.32 0.98
C TYR A 282 2.78 -15.21 2.17
N SER A 283 3.36 -14.92 3.34
CA SER A 283 2.97 -15.54 4.60
C SER A 283 1.50 -15.24 4.91
N VAL A 284 0.78 -16.21 5.48
CA VAL A 284 -0.59 -16.00 5.98
C VAL A 284 -0.66 -14.88 7.03
N LEU A 285 0.44 -14.58 7.73
CA LEU A 285 0.54 -13.45 8.65
C LEU A 285 0.41 -12.11 7.94
N ASN A 286 0.70 -12.04 6.64
CA ASN A 286 0.53 -10.81 5.87
C ASN A 286 -0.93 -10.35 5.81
N SER A 287 -1.87 -11.28 5.73
CA SER A 287 -3.31 -10.98 5.79
C SER A 287 -3.78 -10.76 7.23
N LEU A 288 -3.32 -11.58 8.18
CA LEU A 288 -3.72 -11.46 9.58
C LEU A 288 -3.29 -10.12 10.21
N TYR A 289 -2.09 -9.65 9.88
CA TYR A 289 -1.55 -8.35 10.30
C TYR A 289 -1.50 -7.40 9.10
N CYS A 290 -2.63 -7.27 8.40
CA CYS A 290 -2.73 -6.38 7.25
C CYS A 290 -2.49 -4.91 7.64
N ALA A 291 -1.84 -4.16 6.75
CA ALA A 291 -1.63 -2.73 6.87
C ALA A 291 -2.18 -2.03 5.61
N PRO A 292 -3.50 -2.03 5.38
CA PRO A 292 -4.05 -1.57 4.13
C PRO A 292 -4.05 -0.04 4.01
N ASN A 293 -3.65 0.48 2.85
CA ASN A 293 -3.78 1.90 2.52
C ASN A 293 -5.22 2.40 2.71
N LYS A 294 -6.20 1.53 2.42
CA LYS A 294 -7.64 1.83 2.49
C LYS A 294 -8.10 2.32 3.86
N THR A 295 -7.50 1.85 4.96
CA THR A 295 -7.87 2.34 6.30
C THR A 295 -7.60 3.84 6.42
N TYR A 296 -6.49 4.30 5.88
CA TYR A 296 -6.15 5.73 5.85
C TYR A 296 -6.96 6.49 4.81
N GLU A 297 -7.23 5.88 3.65
CA GLU A 297 -8.04 6.49 2.59
C GLU A 297 -9.48 6.71 3.06
N PHE A 298 -10.09 5.73 3.75
CA PHE A 298 -11.39 5.90 4.42
C PHE A 298 -11.30 6.89 5.59
N GLY A 299 -10.25 6.80 6.40
CA GLY A 299 -10.01 7.71 7.52
C GLY A 299 -9.87 9.17 7.11
N LEU A 300 -9.30 9.46 5.95
CA LEU A 300 -9.18 10.80 5.38
C LEU A 300 -10.54 11.52 5.32
N PHE A 301 -11.59 10.78 4.95
CA PHE A 301 -12.95 11.30 4.82
C PHE A 301 -13.84 11.00 6.04
N GLY A 302 -13.30 10.37 7.08
CA GLY A 302 -14.07 9.97 8.24
C GLY A 302 -15.11 8.87 7.94
N ILE A 303 -14.80 7.97 7.00
CA ILE A 303 -15.71 6.89 6.58
C ILE A 303 -15.55 5.72 7.55
N PRO A 304 -16.64 5.25 8.20
CA PRO A 304 -16.65 4.04 9.00
C PRO A 304 -16.30 2.80 8.18
N MET A 305 -15.75 1.78 8.81
CA MET A 305 -15.28 0.59 8.12
C MET A 305 -15.94 -0.69 8.65
N ILE A 306 -16.12 -1.67 7.78
CA ILE A 306 -16.41 -3.06 8.15
C ILE A 306 -15.29 -3.98 7.68
N GLY A 307 -14.96 -4.98 8.47
CA GLY A 307 -13.93 -5.96 8.10
C GLY A 307 -14.06 -7.25 8.88
N ASN A 308 -13.37 -8.30 8.42
CA ASN A 308 -13.36 -9.57 9.15
C ASN A 308 -12.51 -9.49 10.42
N ASN A 309 -12.83 -10.36 11.39
CA ASN A 309 -12.17 -10.42 12.71
C ASN A 309 -10.77 -11.01 12.58
N ILE A 310 -9.79 -10.16 12.28
CA ILE A 310 -8.36 -10.49 12.24
C ILE A 310 -7.58 -9.48 13.09
N PRO A 311 -6.41 -9.85 13.65
CA PRO A 311 -5.67 -9.00 14.57
C PRO A 311 -5.40 -7.58 14.04
N GLY A 312 -5.01 -7.45 12.76
CA GLY A 312 -4.68 -6.15 12.15
C GLY A 312 -5.86 -5.19 12.01
N LEU A 313 -7.10 -5.70 11.90
CA LEU A 313 -8.30 -4.88 11.84
C LEU A 313 -8.96 -4.73 13.20
N LYS A 314 -9.07 -5.82 13.97
CA LYS A 314 -9.77 -5.80 15.25
C LYS A 314 -9.15 -4.80 16.22
N TYR A 315 -7.83 -4.83 16.38
CA TYR A 315 -7.15 -3.88 17.26
C TYR A 315 -7.43 -2.43 16.86
N LEU A 316 -7.33 -2.13 15.56
CA LEU A 316 -7.62 -0.80 15.02
C LEU A 316 -9.06 -0.37 15.32
N PHE A 317 -10.04 -1.23 15.02
CA PHE A 317 -11.46 -0.89 15.17
C PHE A 317 -11.87 -0.73 16.64
N ASP A 318 -11.35 -1.60 17.52
CA ASP A 318 -11.65 -1.55 18.95
C ASP A 318 -11.01 -0.32 19.62
N THR A 319 -9.79 0.06 19.25
CA THR A 319 -9.06 1.16 19.88
C THR A 319 -9.47 2.53 19.36
N GLN A 320 -9.77 2.63 18.06
CA GLN A 320 -10.13 3.91 17.43
C GLN A 320 -11.63 4.11 17.28
N GLU A 321 -12.43 3.07 17.51
CA GLU A 321 -13.89 3.08 17.26
C GLU A 321 -14.23 3.52 15.84
N CYS A 322 -13.45 3.06 14.85
CA CYS A 322 -13.57 3.50 13.45
C CYS A 322 -14.30 2.50 12.55
N GLY A 323 -14.81 1.40 13.12
CA GLY A 323 -15.49 0.37 12.34
C GLY A 323 -16.01 -0.79 13.17
N VAL A 324 -16.52 -1.81 12.48
CA VAL A 324 -17.06 -3.04 13.06
C VAL A 324 -16.37 -4.25 12.48
N CYS A 325 -15.76 -5.09 13.35
CA CYS A 325 -15.30 -6.42 12.98
C CYS A 325 -16.46 -7.40 12.93
N LEU A 326 -16.52 -8.18 11.86
CA LEU A 326 -17.49 -9.26 11.68
C LEU A 326 -17.00 -10.52 12.38
N GLU A 327 -17.78 -11.05 13.32
CA GLU A 327 -17.44 -12.30 14.04
C GLU A 327 -17.48 -13.50 13.09
N SER A 328 -18.49 -13.54 12.22
CA SER A 328 -18.50 -14.43 11.08
C SER A 328 -18.76 -13.65 9.78
N PHE A 329 -18.13 -14.06 8.71
CA PHE A 329 -18.28 -13.40 7.42
C PHE A 329 -19.49 -13.99 6.68
N CYS A 330 -20.70 -13.88 7.28
CA CYS A 330 -21.97 -14.29 6.71
C CYS A 330 -22.85 -13.08 6.40
N GLU A 331 -23.83 -13.26 5.52
CA GLU A 331 -24.73 -12.18 5.08
C GLU A 331 -25.46 -11.50 6.26
N LYS A 332 -25.88 -12.30 7.25
CA LYS A 332 -26.56 -11.78 8.44
C LYS A 332 -25.65 -10.84 9.25
N ASP A 333 -24.43 -11.29 9.58
CA ASP A 333 -23.50 -10.48 10.40
C ASP A 333 -23.07 -9.21 9.66
N ILE A 334 -22.97 -9.28 8.33
CA ILE A 334 -22.68 -8.12 7.49
C ILE A 334 -23.83 -7.11 7.57
N CYS A 335 -25.09 -7.56 7.42
CA CYS A 335 -26.25 -6.70 7.57
C CYS A 335 -26.34 -6.06 8.96
N ASP A 336 -26.09 -6.85 10.00
CA ASP A 336 -26.13 -6.36 11.38
C ASP A 336 -25.02 -5.34 11.66
N ALA A 337 -23.82 -5.53 11.08
CA ALA A 337 -22.73 -4.56 11.16
C ALA A 337 -23.06 -3.24 10.45
N ILE A 338 -23.68 -3.30 9.26
CA ILE A 338 -24.10 -2.10 8.52
C ILE A 338 -25.13 -1.32 9.34
N ARG A 339 -26.16 -2.00 9.90
CA ARG A 339 -27.16 -1.35 10.77
C ARG A 339 -26.52 -0.75 12.02
N LYS A 340 -25.59 -1.46 12.65
CA LYS A 340 -24.86 -0.96 13.83
C LYS A 340 -24.08 0.31 13.53
N ILE A 341 -23.49 0.42 12.32
CA ILE A 341 -22.83 1.64 11.88
C ILE A 341 -23.86 2.74 11.62
N ASP A 342 -24.98 2.44 10.95
CA ASP A 342 -26.05 3.40 10.71
C ASP A 342 -26.57 4.03 12.02
N ASP A 343 -26.83 3.20 13.03
CA ASP A 343 -27.35 3.64 14.33
C ASP A 343 -26.32 4.49 15.12
N ASN A 344 -25.03 4.43 14.76
CA ASN A 344 -23.94 5.09 15.48
C ASN A 344 -22.96 5.76 14.51
N TYR A 345 -23.42 6.29 13.39
CA TYR A 345 -22.57 6.76 12.31
C TYR A 345 -21.54 7.81 12.76
N ASP A 346 -21.98 8.84 13.47
CA ASP A 346 -21.12 9.93 13.94
C ASP A 346 -19.98 9.44 14.85
N LYS A 347 -20.25 8.44 15.68
CA LYS A 347 -19.25 7.81 16.54
C LYS A 347 -18.14 7.17 15.70
N TYR A 348 -18.52 6.31 14.75
CA TYR A 348 -17.55 5.59 13.91
C TYR A 348 -16.84 6.50 12.90
N SER A 349 -17.55 7.50 12.38
CA SER A 349 -16.99 8.52 11.50
C SER A 349 -15.92 9.36 12.23
N SER A 350 -16.25 9.84 13.44
CA SER A 350 -15.29 10.56 14.29
C SER A 350 -14.08 9.71 14.65
N GLY A 351 -14.28 8.42 14.93
CA GLY A 351 -13.22 7.46 15.19
C GLY A 351 -12.30 7.28 13.98
N SER A 352 -12.89 7.13 12.80
CA SER A 352 -12.16 6.99 11.54
C SER A 352 -11.31 8.24 11.24
N LYS A 353 -11.87 9.42 11.45
CA LYS A 353 -11.14 10.69 11.29
C LYS A 353 -10.03 10.86 12.32
N ARG A 354 -10.27 10.50 13.58
CA ARG A 354 -9.28 10.52 14.66
C ARG A 354 -8.09 9.61 14.33
N PHE A 355 -8.36 8.38 13.85
CA PHE A 355 -7.32 7.47 13.41
C PHE A 355 -6.44 8.11 12.32
N TYR A 356 -7.03 8.68 11.28
CA TYR A 356 -6.27 9.34 10.22
C TYR A 356 -5.39 10.47 10.74
N LEU A 357 -5.92 11.30 11.64
CA LEU A 357 -5.21 12.46 12.20
C LEU A 357 -4.11 12.06 13.20
N SER A 358 -4.22 10.89 13.84
CA SER A 358 -3.22 10.41 14.82
C SER A 358 -1.90 9.98 14.18
N THR A 359 -1.85 9.78 12.86
CA THR A 359 -0.65 9.39 12.12
C THR A 359 -0.05 10.59 11.42
N ASP A 360 1.21 10.91 11.70
CA ASP A 360 1.97 11.94 11.01
C ASP A 360 3.12 11.31 10.20
N SER A 361 2.82 11.02 8.92
CA SER A 361 3.80 10.40 8.01
C SER A 361 5.04 11.26 7.78
N LYS A 362 4.93 12.60 7.94
CA LYS A 362 6.09 13.50 7.80
C LYS A 362 7.03 13.35 8.98
N GLU A 363 6.50 13.24 10.20
CA GLU A 363 7.31 12.97 11.38
C GLU A 363 7.90 11.55 11.38
N GLU A 364 7.16 10.55 10.88
CA GLU A 364 7.71 9.20 10.68
C GLU A 364 8.94 9.23 9.74
N VAL A 365 8.85 9.92 8.61
CA VAL A 365 9.98 10.06 7.67
C VAL A 365 11.15 10.83 8.29
N LYS A 366 10.89 11.90 9.05
CA LYS A 366 11.94 12.63 9.77
C LYS A 366 12.67 11.74 10.79
N ALA A 367 11.92 10.92 11.53
CA ALA A 367 12.50 9.96 12.48
C ALA A 367 13.41 8.95 11.75
N ILE A 368 12.95 8.40 10.62
CA ILE A 368 13.75 7.48 9.80
C ILE A 368 15.02 8.16 9.28
N ILE A 369 14.92 9.40 8.76
CA ILE A 369 16.08 10.18 8.31
C ILE A 369 17.07 10.40 9.45
N SER A 370 16.60 10.69 10.67
CA SER A 370 17.44 10.85 11.84
C SER A 370 18.22 9.58 12.18
N VAL A 371 17.57 8.42 12.15
CA VAL A 371 18.22 7.12 12.38
C VAL A 371 19.27 6.84 11.29
N ILE A 372 18.93 7.09 10.01
CA ILE A 372 19.88 6.93 8.90
C ILE A 372 21.15 7.80 9.13
N LYS A 373 20.99 9.06 9.52
CA LYS A 373 22.11 9.96 9.79
C LYS A 373 22.97 9.49 10.96
N ASN A 374 22.35 9.06 12.06
CA ASN A 374 23.09 8.54 13.21
C ASN A 374 23.88 7.27 12.86
N ASN A 375 23.29 6.38 12.06
CA ASN A 375 23.96 5.14 11.60
C ASN A 375 25.00 5.41 10.50
N TRP A 376 25.00 6.60 9.89
CA TRP A 376 26.03 7.00 8.92
C TRP A 376 27.36 7.32 9.58
N ASP A 377 27.30 8.05 10.70
CA ASP A 377 28.50 8.53 11.42
C ASP A 377 29.22 7.40 12.13
N THR A 378 28.54 6.30 12.47
CA THR A 378 29.14 5.14 13.15
C THR A 378 30.06 4.30 12.24
N ASP A 379 29.86 4.30 10.93
CA ASP A 379 30.73 3.55 9.99
C ASP A 379 32.07 4.26 9.69
N ILE A 380 32.22 5.52 10.10
CA ILE A 380 33.46 6.30 9.91
C ILE A 380 34.50 6.01 11.01
N VAL A 381 34.09 5.33 12.08
CA VAL A 381 34.92 5.09 13.29
C VAL A 381 35.53 3.67 13.35
N LEU A 382 35.27 2.79 12.37
CA LEU A 382 35.86 1.45 12.25
C LEU A 382 36.74 1.35 11.00
#